data_5939ff7741851dbef26f7682aa7883f6
#
_entry.id   5939ff7741851dbef26f7682aa7883f6
#
_cell.length_a   1.000
_cell.length_b   1.000
_cell.length_c   1.000
_cell.angle_alpha   90.00
_cell.angle_beta   90.00
_cell.angle_gamma   90.00
#
_symmetry.space_group_name_H-M   'P 1'
#
loop_
_entity.id
_entity.type
_entity.pdbx_description
1 polymer ?
#
loop_
_entity_poly.entity_id
_entity_poly.type
_entity_poly.pdbx_seq_one_letter_code
_entity_poly.pdbx_strand_id
1 'polypeptide(L)'
;MIERMSPKDDDDSSGFTGKRKKSFRELDAQRGKSKYHSRQDDPNQQRIERSASYEKYKKAADSLFTGGALPEGLAATFDPEGKKKEHKAALQRITEAPDRKAWAQLVVEFVEKYDLVDDPFFLDSLLDHPKDRIVDKALARLELLAEDGRLVREKAPRSLEQRLKTQEMTNLDSDVQARAKALRTKLF
;
A
#
# COMPACT_ATOMS: atom_id res chain seq x y z
N MET A 1 -79.72 48.58 -19.00
CA MET A 1 -78.34 48.41 -19.48
C MET A 1 -77.59 47.59 -18.42
N ILE A 2 -77.37 46.30 -18.72
CA ILE A 2 -76.70 45.40 -17.80
C ILE A 2 -75.42 44.97 -18.49
N GLU A 3 -74.33 45.49 -17.97
CA GLU A 3 -72.98 45.16 -18.42
C GLU A 3 -72.61 43.79 -17.88
N ARG A 4 -72.34 42.82 -18.78
CA ARG A 4 -71.84 41.51 -18.46
C ARG A 4 -70.34 41.62 -18.22
N MET A 5 -69.92 41.35 -16.99
CA MET A 5 -68.56 41.07 -16.67
C MET A 5 -68.15 39.66 -17.17
N SER A 6 -67.16 39.61 -18.03
CA SER A 6 -66.53 38.39 -18.46
C SER A 6 -65.67 37.80 -17.30
N PRO A 7 -65.66 36.51 -17.13
CA PRO A 7 -64.75 35.87 -16.17
C PRO A 7 -63.30 35.96 -16.69
N LYS A 8 -62.38 36.30 -15.80
CA LYS A 8 -60.95 36.20 -16.02
C LYS A 8 -60.58 34.73 -16.09
N ASP A 9 -60.11 34.28 -17.23
CA ASP A 9 -59.42 33.02 -17.35
C ASP A 9 -58.05 33.13 -16.59
N ASP A 10 -58.03 32.56 -15.41
CA ASP A 10 -56.77 32.24 -14.72
C ASP A 10 -56.07 31.10 -15.47
N ASP A 11 -55.24 31.45 -16.42
CA ASP A 11 -54.38 30.53 -17.13
C ASP A 11 -53.24 30.14 -16.19
N ASP A 12 -53.55 29.23 -15.26
CA ASP A 12 -52.58 28.50 -14.45
C ASP A 12 -51.91 27.43 -15.34
N SER A 13 -51.07 27.91 -16.25
CA SER A 13 -50.15 27.08 -17.00
C SER A 13 -49.03 26.60 -16.10
N SER A 14 -49.41 25.73 -15.13
CA SER A 14 -48.44 24.90 -14.44
C SER A 14 -47.67 24.10 -15.51
N GLY A 15 -46.41 24.49 -15.74
CA GLY A 15 -45.53 23.97 -16.80
C GLY A 15 -45.32 22.46 -16.77
N PHE A 16 -46.38 21.75 -17.07
CA PHE A 16 -46.33 20.31 -17.29
C PHE A 16 -45.71 20.03 -18.66
N THR A 17 -44.37 19.94 -18.70
CA THR A 17 -43.61 19.63 -19.92
C THR A 17 -43.78 18.21 -20.42
N GLY A 18 -44.88 17.55 -20.18
CA GLY A 18 -45.27 16.23 -20.74
C GLY A 18 -44.25 15.09 -20.58
N LYS A 19 -43.10 15.32 -19.93
CA LYS A 19 -42.11 14.30 -19.71
C LYS A 19 -42.46 13.47 -18.48
N ARG A 20 -42.65 12.18 -18.68
CA ARG A 20 -42.88 11.21 -17.61
C ARG A 20 -41.82 11.37 -16.53
N LYS A 21 -42.23 11.55 -15.28
CA LYS A 21 -41.31 11.49 -14.12
C LYS A 21 -40.63 10.15 -14.09
N LYS A 22 -39.28 10.14 -13.98
CA LYS A 22 -38.50 8.93 -13.90
C LYS A 22 -38.87 8.15 -12.64
N SER A 23 -38.99 6.85 -12.77
CA SER A 23 -39.25 5.99 -11.62
C SER A 23 -38.02 5.99 -10.67
N PHE A 24 -38.26 5.63 -9.40
CA PHE A 24 -37.16 5.54 -8.39
C PHE A 24 -36.06 4.60 -8.87
N ARG A 25 -36.38 3.51 -9.54
CA ARG A 25 -35.45 2.56 -10.11
C ARG A 25 -34.59 3.13 -11.22
N GLU A 26 -35.18 4.01 -12.05
CA GLU A 26 -34.43 4.73 -13.10
C GLU A 26 -33.53 5.83 -12.51
N LEU A 27 -33.93 6.46 -11.41
CA LEU A 27 -33.13 7.42 -10.67
C LEU A 27 -31.96 6.73 -9.95
N ASP A 28 -32.18 5.57 -9.38
CA ASP A 28 -31.16 4.80 -8.68
C ASP A 28 -30.12 4.23 -9.65
N ALA A 29 -30.54 3.76 -10.82
CA ALA A 29 -29.67 3.32 -11.90
C ALA A 29 -28.78 4.45 -12.48
N GLN A 30 -29.15 5.72 -12.26
CA GLN A 30 -28.39 6.90 -12.63
C GLN A 30 -27.54 7.45 -11.48
N ARG A 31 -27.70 6.93 -10.26
CA ARG A 31 -26.85 7.28 -9.12
C ARG A 31 -25.40 6.94 -9.42
N GLY A 32 -24.53 7.92 -9.33
CA GLY A 32 -23.12 7.78 -9.67
C GLY A 32 -22.75 8.02 -11.13
N LYS A 33 -23.75 8.22 -12.02
CA LYS A 33 -23.51 8.66 -13.39
C LYS A 33 -23.72 10.17 -13.47
N SER A 34 -22.66 10.90 -13.81
CA SER A 34 -22.79 12.35 -14.04
C SER A 34 -23.80 12.62 -15.16
N LYS A 35 -24.73 13.56 -14.94
CA LYS A 35 -25.71 13.95 -15.95
C LYS A 35 -25.07 14.53 -17.20
N TYR A 36 -23.84 15.05 -17.07
CA TYR A 36 -23.13 15.80 -18.12
C TYR A 36 -21.84 15.11 -18.59
N HIS A 37 -21.28 14.19 -17.81
CA HIS A 37 -20.04 13.48 -18.15
C HIS A 37 -20.11 12.02 -17.69
N SER A 38 -20.22 11.10 -18.62
CA SER A 38 -19.71 9.76 -18.38
C SER A 38 -18.20 9.82 -18.60
N ARG A 39 -17.41 9.37 -17.62
CA ARG A 39 -15.93 9.34 -17.72
C ARG A 39 -15.44 8.56 -18.93
N GLN A 40 -16.25 7.66 -19.45
CA GLN A 40 -15.93 6.84 -20.63
C GLN A 40 -16.15 7.58 -21.96
N ASP A 41 -16.98 8.63 -21.98
CA ASP A 41 -17.44 9.27 -23.21
C ASP A 41 -16.91 10.70 -23.37
N ASP A 42 -16.02 11.17 -22.47
CA ASP A 42 -15.39 12.49 -22.62
C ASP A 42 -14.21 12.41 -23.60
N PRO A 43 -14.36 12.95 -24.82
CA PRO A 43 -13.30 12.91 -25.83
C PRO A 43 -12.03 13.65 -25.39
N ASN A 44 -12.14 14.65 -24.50
CA ASN A 44 -11.00 15.35 -23.95
C ASN A 44 -10.22 14.46 -22.98
N GLN A 45 -10.92 13.72 -22.12
CA GLN A 45 -10.29 12.78 -21.20
C GLN A 45 -9.59 11.64 -21.94
N GLN A 46 -10.21 11.07 -22.97
CA GLN A 46 -9.57 10.08 -23.84
C GLN A 46 -8.35 10.63 -24.57
N ARG A 47 -8.38 11.90 -24.98
CA ARG A 47 -7.23 12.56 -25.61
C ARG A 47 -6.08 12.77 -24.63
N ILE A 48 -6.39 13.14 -23.38
CA ILE A 48 -5.39 13.28 -22.31
C ILE A 48 -4.78 11.93 -21.99
N GLU A 49 -5.61 10.88 -21.81
CA GLU A 49 -5.15 9.52 -21.51
C GLU A 49 -4.28 8.90 -22.61
N ARG A 50 -4.51 9.26 -23.86
CA ARG A 50 -3.69 8.85 -25.02
C ARG A 50 -2.47 9.74 -25.26
N SER A 51 -2.31 10.82 -24.49
CA SER A 51 -1.18 11.72 -24.66
C SER A 51 0.13 11.09 -24.15
N ALA A 52 1.23 11.32 -24.87
CA ALA A 52 2.55 10.85 -24.46
C ALA A 52 3.00 11.42 -23.11
N SER A 53 2.49 12.58 -22.70
CA SER A 53 2.73 13.16 -21.37
C SER A 53 2.01 12.37 -20.28
N TYR A 54 0.75 11.98 -20.48
CA TYR A 54 0.02 11.15 -19.52
C TYR A 54 0.67 9.78 -19.32
N GLU A 55 1.09 9.13 -20.41
CA GLU A 55 1.85 7.88 -20.36
C GLU A 55 3.14 8.01 -19.54
N LYS A 56 3.88 9.12 -19.71
CA LYS A 56 5.08 9.39 -18.91
C LYS A 56 4.74 9.58 -17.42
N TYR A 57 3.69 10.33 -17.09
CA TYR A 57 3.24 10.50 -15.71
C TYR A 57 2.76 9.19 -15.10
N LYS A 58 2.02 8.38 -15.84
CA LYS A 58 1.56 7.06 -15.41
C LYS A 58 2.75 6.14 -15.09
N LYS A 59 3.73 6.05 -16.00
CA LYS A 59 4.96 5.28 -15.78
C LYS A 59 5.76 5.80 -14.59
N ALA A 60 5.83 7.12 -14.40
CA ALA A 60 6.49 7.71 -13.25
C ALA A 60 5.76 7.38 -11.93
N ALA A 61 4.42 7.44 -11.92
CA ALA A 61 3.61 7.04 -10.78
C ALA A 61 3.76 5.54 -10.47
N ASP A 62 3.67 4.68 -11.48
CA ASP A 62 3.88 3.24 -11.33
C ASP A 62 5.29 2.94 -10.78
N SER A 63 6.33 3.67 -11.22
CA SER A 63 7.69 3.50 -10.71
C SER A 63 7.85 3.93 -9.24
N LEU A 64 7.06 4.90 -8.76
CA LEU A 64 7.01 5.26 -7.33
C LEU A 64 6.49 4.10 -6.47
N PHE A 65 5.43 3.42 -6.94
CA PHE A 65 4.79 2.33 -6.20
C PHE A 65 5.53 0.99 -6.36
N THR A 66 6.09 0.70 -7.54
CA THR A 66 6.83 -0.54 -7.81
C THR A 66 8.31 -0.44 -7.45
N GLY A 67 8.76 0.74 -7.02
CA GLY A 67 10.15 0.99 -6.64
C GLY A 67 11.12 0.99 -7.82
N GLY A 68 10.66 1.29 -9.02
CA GLY A 68 11.49 1.53 -10.21
C GLY A 68 12.32 2.80 -10.10
N ALA A 69 13.19 3.05 -11.09
CA ALA A 69 13.98 4.28 -11.17
C ALA A 69 13.03 5.48 -11.36
N LEU A 70 13.09 6.44 -10.45
CA LEU A 70 12.37 7.71 -10.55
C LEU A 70 12.99 8.59 -11.66
N PRO A 71 12.16 9.30 -12.45
CA PRO A 71 12.68 10.37 -13.30
C PRO A 71 13.47 11.38 -12.47
N GLU A 72 14.59 11.89 -13.02
CA GLU A 72 15.53 12.75 -12.29
C GLU A 72 14.88 13.95 -11.57
N GLY A 73 13.91 14.60 -12.20
CA GLY A 73 13.16 15.72 -11.59
C GLY A 73 12.31 15.33 -10.38
N LEU A 74 11.80 14.10 -10.33
CA LEU A 74 11.04 13.59 -9.19
C LEU A 74 11.96 12.99 -8.12
N ALA A 75 13.07 12.39 -8.51
CA ALA A 75 14.06 11.86 -7.59
C ALA A 75 14.61 12.96 -6.66
N ALA A 76 14.90 14.14 -7.20
CA ALA A 76 15.36 15.28 -6.42
C ALA A 76 14.35 15.76 -5.36
N THR A 77 13.05 15.55 -5.61
CA THR A 77 11.98 15.94 -4.67
C THR A 77 11.70 14.89 -3.60
N PHE A 78 11.72 13.59 -3.97
CA PHE A 78 11.31 12.49 -3.08
C PHE A 78 12.48 11.80 -2.38
N ASP A 79 13.68 11.91 -2.91
CA ASP A 79 14.90 11.34 -2.34
C ASP A 79 16.11 12.23 -2.63
N PRO A 80 16.11 13.48 -2.08
CA PRO A 80 17.16 14.49 -2.36
C PRO A 80 18.56 14.02 -1.96
N GLU A 81 18.64 13.12 -0.98
CA GLU A 81 19.91 12.58 -0.47
C GLU A 81 20.25 11.20 -1.06
N GLY A 82 19.41 10.63 -1.93
CA GLY A 82 19.62 9.31 -2.52
C GLY A 82 19.53 8.13 -1.54
N LYS A 83 19.18 8.39 -0.28
CA LYS A 83 19.13 7.38 0.81
C LYS A 83 18.19 6.23 0.52
N LYS A 84 17.01 6.51 -0.04
CA LYS A 84 16.02 5.47 -0.37
C LYS A 84 16.53 4.56 -1.49
N LYS A 85 17.22 5.14 -2.49
CA LYS A 85 17.84 4.37 -3.58
C LYS A 85 18.97 3.49 -3.07
N GLU A 86 19.84 4.03 -2.20
CA GLU A 86 20.92 3.25 -1.57
C GLU A 86 20.37 2.14 -0.68
N HIS A 87 19.38 2.44 0.15
CA HIS A 87 18.69 1.47 1.01
C HIS A 87 18.10 0.31 0.21
N LYS A 88 17.38 0.62 -0.88
CA LYS A 88 16.84 -0.39 -1.77
C LYS A 88 17.92 -1.24 -2.44
N ALA A 89 18.99 -0.60 -2.93
CA ALA A 89 20.12 -1.31 -3.53
C ALA A 89 20.81 -2.23 -2.51
N ALA A 90 20.92 -1.81 -1.25
CA ALA A 90 21.47 -2.64 -0.17
C ALA A 90 20.59 -3.86 0.12
N LEU A 91 19.26 -3.70 0.19
CA LEU A 91 18.32 -4.81 0.33
C LEU A 91 18.39 -5.79 -0.84
N GLN A 92 18.50 -5.29 -2.05
CA GLN A 92 18.63 -6.14 -3.23
C GLN A 92 19.92 -6.97 -3.19
N ARG A 93 21.05 -6.37 -2.79
CA ARG A 93 22.31 -7.11 -2.59
C ARG A 93 22.20 -8.23 -1.56
N ILE A 94 21.45 -8.01 -0.47
CA ILE A 94 21.18 -9.03 0.55
C ILE A 94 20.37 -10.19 -0.06
N THR A 95 19.35 -9.87 -0.86
CA THR A 95 18.49 -10.87 -1.49
C THR A 95 19.22 -11.68 -2.56
N GLU A 96 20.15 -11.05 -3.29
CA GLU A 96 20.94 -11.66 -4.38
C GLU A 96 22.27 -12.27 -3.88
N ALA A 97 22.50 -12.31 -2.56
CA ALA A 97 23.75 -12.82 -2.00
C ALA A 97 24.04 -14.27 -2.42
N PRO A 98 25.25 -14.59 -2.95
CA PRO A 98 25.55 -15.87 -3.55
C PRO A 98 25.68 -17.00 -2.52
N ASP A 99 26.06 -16.68 -1.30
CA ASP A 99 26.25 -17.62 -0.21
C ASP A 99 25.83 -17.06 1.16
N ARG A 100 25.67 -17.96 2.13
CA ARG A 100 25.23 -17.60 3.50
C ARG A 100 26.23 -16.70 4.23
N LYS A 101 27.52 -16.82 3.95
CA LYS A 101 28.56 -16.01 4.61
C LYS A 101 28.55 -14.57 4.10
N ALA A 102 28.45 -14.40 2.78
CA ALA A 102 28.28 -13.09 2.16
C ALA A 102 26.98 -12.42 2.61
N TRP A 103 25.88 -13.18 2.61
CA TRP A 103 24.59 -12.72 3.14
C TRP A 103 24.70 -12.20 4.57
N ALA A 104 25.33 -12.96 5.48
CA ALA A 104 25.48 -12.55 6.87
C ALA A 104 26.31 -11.27 7.03
N GLN A 105 27.33 -11.06 6.21
CA GLN A 105 28.12 -9.82 6.22
C GLN A 105 27.31 -8.63 5.73
N LEU A 106 26.60 -8.77 4.60
CA LEU A 106 25.76 -7.74 4.04
C LEU A 106 24.63 -7.33 4.99
N VAL A 107 24.04 -8.28 5.72
CA VAL A 107 23.04 -8.01 6.75
C VAL A 107 23.62 -7.17 7.89
N VAL A 108 24.83 -7.50 8.35
CA VAL A 108 25.48 -6.69 9.42
C VAL A 108 25.69 -5.27 8.95
N GLU A 109 26.29 -5.07 7.78
CA GLU A 109 26.51 -3.73 7.20
C GLU A 109 25.19 -2.95 7.03
N PHE A 110 24.14 -3.64 6.62
CA PHE A 110 22.80 -3.06 6.47
C PHE A 110 22.24 -2.57 7.81
N VAL A 111 22.24 -3.44 8.84
CA VAL A 111 21.71 -3.13 10.18
C VAL A 111 22.53 -2.08 10.93
N GLU A 112 23.80 -1.89 10.57
CA GLU A 112 24.65 -0.81 11.11
C GLU A 112 24.38 0.54 10.44
N LYS A 113 24.01 0.55 9.15
CA LYS A 113 23.80 1.77 8.37
C LYS A 113 22.34 2.22 8.33
N TYR A 114 21.40 1.29 8.37
CA TYR A 114 19.97 1.53 8.19
C TYR A 114 19.14 0.89 9.30
N ASP A 115 17.94 1.44 9.53
CA ASP A 115 16.95 0.80 10.37
C ASP A 115 16.36 -0.45 9.67
N LEU A 116 15.90 -1.40 10.50
CA LEU A 116 15.26 -2.60 9.99
C LEU A 116 13.94 -2.28 9.30
N VAL A 117 13.72 -2.92 8.17
CA VAL A 117 12.50 -2.78 7.37
C VAL A 117 11.36 -3.55 8.06
N ASP A 118 10.15 -2.96 8.05
CA ASP A 118 8.91 -3.57 8.56
C ASP A 118 8.34 -4.62 7.60
N ASP A 119 9.19 -5.49 7.08
CA ASP A 119 8.79 -6.62 6.24
C ASP A 119 8.93 -7.93 7.01
N PRO A 120 7.81 -8.62 7.32
CA PRO A 120 7.84 -9.90 8.04
C PRO A 120 8.69 -10.97 7.38
N PHE A 121 8.77 -11.00 6.04
CA PHE A 121 9.58 -11.99 5.32
C PHE A 121 11.06 -11.72 5.46
N PHE A 122 11.46 -10.46 5.38
CA PHE A 122 12.84 -10.06 5.62
C PHE A 122 13.25 -10.34 7.06
N LEU A 123 12.46 -9.93 8.05
CA LEU A 123 12.70 -10.16 9.47
C LEU A 123 12.76 -11.64 9.83
N ASP A 124 11.89 -12.46 9.25
CA ASP A 124 11.92 -13.91 9.39
C ASP A 124 13.27 -14.50 8.93
N SER A 125 13.80 -14.03 7.80
CA SER A 125 15.12 -14.49 7.32
C SER A 125 16.26 -14.13 8.26
N LEU A 126 16.16 -13.02 9.00
CA LEU A 126 17.17 -12.59 9.97
C LEU A 126 17.26 -13.49 11.22
N LEU A 127 16.22 -14.27 11.52
CA LEU A 127 16.24 -15.24 12.63
C LEU A 127 17.27 -16.35 12.41
N ASP A 128 17.68 -16.62 11.17
CA ASP A 128 18.74 -17.60 10.85
C ASP A 128 20.16 -16.98 10.87
N HIS A 129 20.30 -15.73 11.32
CA HIS A 129 21.59 -15.05 11.33
C HIS A 129 22.51 -15.59 12.44
N PRO A 130 23.84 -15.76 12.19
CA PRO A 130 24.77 -16.32 13.18
C PRO A 130 25.10 -15.38 14.35
N LYS A 131 24.74 -14.10 14.29
CA LYS A 131 24.96 -13.12 15.38
C LYS A 131 23.66 -12.90 16.15
N ASP A 132 23.64 -13.25 17.44
CA ASP A 132 22.45 -13.09 18.32
C ASP A 132 21.92 -11.65 18.38
N ARG A 133 22.79 -10.65 18.33
CA ARG A 133 22.39 -9.23 18.27
C ARG A 133 21.48 -8.90 17.08
N ILE A 134 21.67 -9.56 15.93
CA ILE A 134 20.80 -9.37 14.75
C ILE A 134 19.47 -10.08 14.97
N VAL A 135 19.51 -11.29 15.51
CA VAL A 135 18.32 -12.07 15.86
C VAL A 135 17.46 -11.31 16.87
N ASP A 136 18.08 -10.76 17.92
CA ASP A 136 17.38 -9.97 18.94
C ASP A 136 16.69 -8.74 18.35
N LYS A 137 17.40 -7.97 17.51
CA LYS A 137 16.79 -6.82 16.80
C LYS A 137 15.62 -7.23 15.89
N ALA A 138 15.73 -8.38 15.21
CA ALA A 138 14.67 -8.89 14.36
C ALA A 138 13.46 -9.32 15.18
N LEU A 139 13.66 -10.01 16.31
CA LEU A 139 12.59 -10.35 17.25
C LEU A 139 11.90 -9.13 17.81
N ALA A 140 12.65 -8.11 18.25
CA ALA A 140 12.09 -6.86 18.74
C ALA A 140 11.16 -6.20 17.71
N ARG A 141 11.58 -6.22 16.45
CA ARG A 141 10.77 -5.63 15.37
C ARG A 141 9.53 -6.45 15.04
N LEU A 142 9.66 -7.79 15.04
CA LEU A 142 8.51 -8.69 14.87
C LEU A 142 7.49 -8.57 16.01
N GLU A 143 7.95 -8.39 17.26
CA GLU A 143 7.07 -8.12 18.41
C GLU A 143 6.26 -6.84 18.22
N LEU A 144 6.90 -5.74 17.82
CA LEU A 144 6.23 -4.48 17.53
C LEU A 144 5.19 -4.64 16.42
N LEU A 145 5.53 -5.36 15.34
CA LEU A 145 4.57 -5.62 14.26
C LEU A 145 3.39 -6.47 14.70
N ALA A 146 3.60 -7.39 15.65
CA ALA A 146 2.53 -8.20 16.23
C ALA A 146 1.66 -7.40 17.21
N GLU A 147 2.23 -6.42 17.93
CA GLU A 147 1.50 -5.48 18.79
C GLU A 147 0.63 -4.53 18.00
N ASP A 148 1.17 -4.01 16.89
CA ASP A 148 0.45 -3.13 15.96
C ASP A 148 -0.63 -3.86 15.16
N GLY A 149 -0.77 -5.20 15.29
CA GLY A 149 -1.70 -6.00 14.49
C GLY A 149 -1.33 -6.11 13.01
N ARG A 150 -0.12 -5.69 12.63
CA ARG A 150 0.40 -5.80 11.27
C ARG A 150 0.93 -7.20 10.96
N LEU A 151 1.40 -7.92 11.98
CA LEU A 151 1.82 -9.31 11.90
C LEU A 151 0.76 -10.18 12.62
N VAL A 152 -0.04 -10.88 11.82
CA VAL A 152 -1.02 -11.86 12.27
C VAL A 152 -0.71 -13.22 11.63
N ARG A 153 -1.19 -14.31 12.23
CA ARG A 153 -0.92 -15.69 11.77
C ARG A 153 -1.14 -15.87 10.27
N GLU A 154 -2.21 -15.31 9.72
CA GLU A 154 -2.56 -15.45 8.30
C GLU A 154 -1.58 -14.76 7.34
N LYS A 155 -0.92 -13.70 7.81
CA LYS A 155 0.05 -12.90 7.05
C LYS A 155 1.50 -13.24 7.38
N ALA A 156 1.72 -14.06 8.40
CA ALA A 156 3.05 -14.46 8.81
C ALA A 156 3.71 -15.42 7.78
N PRO A 157 5.03 -15.32 7.57
CA PRO A 157 5.76 -16.29 6.79
C PRO A 157 5.56 -17.71 7.35
N ARG A 158 5.39 -18.69 6.48
CA ARG A 158 5.21 -20.12 6.90
C ARG A 158 6.41 -20.66 7.68
N SER A 159 7.60 -20.14 7.44
CA SER A 159 8.85 -20.50 8.11
C SER A 159 8.97 -19.92 9.52
N LEU A 160 8.23 -18.85 9.82
CA LEU A 160 8.38 -18.07 11.06
C LEU A 160 8.16 -18.93 12.31
N GLU A 161 7.12 -19.74 12.36
CA GLU A 161 6.83 -20.62 13.50
C GLU A 161 8.01 -21.55 13.77
N GLN A 162 8.53 -22.20 12.73
CA GLN A 162 9.64 -23.14 12.86
C GLN A 162 10.94 -22.44 13.29
N ARG A 163 11.22 -21.25 12.75
CA ARG A 163 12.40 -20.48 13.12
C ARG A 163 12.32 -19.97 14.55
N LEU A 164 11.17 -19.46 14.97
CA LEU A 164 10.96 -19.08 16.38
C LEU A 164 11.15 -20.26 17.31
N LYS A 165 10.63 -21.45 16.97
CA LYS A 165 10.86 -22.67 17.73
C LYS A 165 12.33 -23.06 17.79
N THR A 166 13.06 -22.90 16.69
CA THR A 166 14.50 -23.13 16.66
C THR A 166 15.22 -22.17 17.60
N GLN A 167 14.92 -20.89 17.56
CA GLN A 167 15.53 -19.91 18.47
C GLN A 167 15.18 -20.19 19.95
N GLU A 168 13.95 -20.57 20.26
CA GLU A 168 13.52 -20.97 21.60
C GLU A 168 14.36 -22.16 22.15
N MET A 169 14.75 -23.12 21.30
CA MET A 169 15.40 -24.37 21.72
C MET A 169 16.92 -24.32 21.64
N THR A 170 17.48 -23.54 20.72
CA THR A 170 18.92 -23.64 20.37
C THR A 170 19.71 -22.36 20.60
N ASN A 171 19.07 -21.23 20.81
CA ASN A 171 19.80 -20.00 21.09
C ASN A 171 20.52 -20.08 22.45
N LEU A 172 21.70 -19.48 22.56
CA LEU A 172 22.46 -19.47 23.80
C LEU A 172 22.01 -18.39 24.78
N ASP A 173 21.35 -17.34 24.25
CA ASP A 173 20.83 -16.23 25.05
C ASP A 173 19.41 -16.54 25.56
N SER A 174 19.24 -16.58 26.89
CA SER A 174 17.97 -16.84 27.55
C SER A 174 16.89 -15.81 27.23
N ASP A 175 17.29 -14.54 27.00
CA ASP A 175 16.35 -13.46 26.70
C ASP A 175 15.78 -13.63 25.30
N VAL A 176 16.64 -14.00 24.33
CA VAL A 176 16.23 -14.35 22.95
C VAL A 176 15.30 -15.56 22.95
N GLN A 177 15.61 -16.60 23.74
CA GLN A 177 14.74 -17.79 23.90
C GLN A 177 13.34 -17.38 24.44
N ALA A 178 13.30 -16.59 25.50
CA ALA A 178 12.05 -16.15 26.14
C ALA A 178 11.20 -15.32 25.17
N ARG A 179 11.83 -14.40 24.44
CA ARG A 179 11.16 -13.55 23.44
C ARG A 179 10.63 -14.36 22.26
N ALA A 180 11.44 -15.28 21.72
CA ALA A 180 11.03 -16.16 20.64
C ALA A 180 9.81 -17.03 21.04
N LYS A 181 9.82 -17.56 22.28
CA LYS A 181 8.70 -18.31 22.85
C LYS A 181 7.45 -17.46 23.00
N ALA A 182 7.58 -16.25 23.58
CA ALA A 182 6.46 -15.35 23.79
C ALA A 182 5.80 -14.95 22.45
N LEU A 183 6.63 -14.58 21.45
CA LEU A 183 6.14 -14.21 20.14
C LEU A 183 5.46 -15.40 19.41
N ARG A 184 6.06 -16.60 19.50
CA ARG A 184 5.45 -17.81 18.93
C ARG A 184 4.09 -18.12 19.56
N THR A 185 3.97 -18.06 20.89
CA THR A 185 2.70 -18.31 21.58
C THR A 185 1.64 -17.24 21.29
N LYS A 186 2.06 -16.00 20.98
CA LYS A 186 1.16 -14.90 20.63
C LYS A 186 0.59 -15.04 19.22
N LEU A 187 1.37 -15.59 18.29
CA LEU A 187 0.98 -15.66 16.86
C LEU A 187 0.36 -17.00 16.44
N PHE A 188 0.77 -18.11 17.06
CA PHE A 188 0.41 -19.48 16.67
C PHE A 188 -0.25 -20.27 17.78
#